data_968a2e1af507418c088ef37d5de0faea
#
_entry.id   968a2e1af507418c088ef37d5de0faea
#
_cell.length_a   1.000
_cell.length_b   1.000
_cell.length_c   1.000
_cell.angle_alpha   90.00
_cell.angle_beta   90.00
_cell.angle_gamma   90.00
#
_symmetry.space_group_name_H-M   'P 1'
#
loop_
_entity.id
_entity.type
_entity.pdbx_description
1 polymer ?
#
loop_
_entity_poly.entity_id
_entity_poly.type
_entity_poly.pdbx_seq_one_letter_code
_entity_poly.pdbx_strand_id
1 'polypeptide(L)'
;MSWSHYRKESVFLERGSSVLVDSSSRDFFLTYPERVIVADFGAEFISRYLKANNLRDISDCREYPSYLKINFADFSLIKGLISWANHCAEYIEIFDESIAFTCLSAFSSEKQFGVFLFGCLKSTGAKVKTIIHTDLSAPWRLKDISSRLYLSESLLKMKLKEEGVSFSKIILDERMQMAEYLLSTRCYPISKVAKVCGYASVSYFTYVFRRYFGVSPSQYSQRSSESKILTHQGI
;
A
#
# COMPACT_ATOMS: atom_id res chain seq x y z
N MET A 1 -11.88 17.70 -23.35
CA MET A 1 -12.65 16.45 -23.10
C MET A 1 -13.44 16.64 -21.82
N SER A 2 -14.74 16.42 -21.82
CA SER A 2 -15.57 16.45 -20.60
C SER A 2 -15.82 15.00 -20.15
N TRP A 3 -15.65 14.74 -18.89
CA TRP A 3 -15.91 13.45 -18.25
C TRP A 3 -16.90 13.67 -17.11
N SER A 4 -17.98 12.86 -17.09
CA SER A 4 -18.98 12.92 -16.03
C SER A 4 -18.80 11.70 -15.13
N HIS A 5 -18.48 11.94 -13.88
CA HIS A 5 -18.36 10.89 -12.87
C HIS A 5 -19.74 10.50 -12.32
N TYR A 6 -19.80 9.34 -11.66
CA TYR A 6 -20.92 8.76 -10.94
C TYR A 6 -21.74 9.75 -10.08
N ARG A 7 -21.16 10.85 -9.58
CA ARG A 7 -21.84 11.93 -8.84
C ARG A 7 -22.43 13.02 -9.72
N LYS A 8 -22.51 12.84 -11.04
CA LYS A 8 -23.00 13.85 -12.01
C LYS A 8 -22.18 15.14 -12.11
N GLU A 9 -20.98 15.18 -11.55
CA GLU A 9 -20.07 16.28 -11.76
C GLU A 9 -19.35 16.11 -13.10
N SER A 10 -19.38 17.15 -13.93
CA SER A 10 -18.64 17.18 -15.18
C SER A 10 -17.23 17.71 -14.92
N VAL A 11 -16.24 16.87 -15.17
CA VAL A 11 -14.82 17.25 -15.05
C VAL A 11 -14.29 17.58 -16.45
N PHE A 12 -13.75 18.78 -16.61
CA PHE A 12 -13.13 19.20 -17.84
C PHE A 12 -11.65 18.85 -17.82
N LEU A 13 -11.19 18.02 -18.77
CA LEU A 13 -9.80 17.63 -18.92
C LEU A 13 -9.17 18.37 -20.09
N GLU A 14 -8.19 19.19 -19.78
CA GLU A 14 -7.37 19.90 -20.75
C GLU A 14 -6.24 18.99 -21.27
N ARG A 15 -5.62 19.42 -22.38
CA ARG A 15 -4.43 18.74 -22.89
C ARG A 15 -3.29 18.86 -21.87
N GLY A 16 -2.69 17.73 -21.51
CA GLY A 16 -1.62 17.68 -20.51
C GLY A 16 -2.12 17.51 -19.04
N SER A 17 -3.44 17.46 -18.80
CA SER A 17 -3.95 17.10 -17.48
C SER A 17 -3.68 15.62 -17.18
N SER A 18 -3.33 15.32 -15.94
CA SER A 18 -3.36 13.96 -15.41
C SER A 18 -4.47 13.83 -14.38
N VAL A 19 -5.16 12.72 -14.41
CA VAL A 19 -6.25 12.43 -13.47
C VAL A 19 -6.09 11.02 -12.91
N LEU A 20 -6.20 10.89 -11.60
CA LEU A 20 -6.39 9.62 -10.93
C LEU A 20 -7.90 9.40 -10.74
N VAL A 21 -8.38 8.25 -11.15
CA VAL A 21 -9.78 7.84 -11.02
C VAL A 21 -9.83 6.44 -10.44
N ASP A 22 -10.96 6.09 -9.83
CA ASP A 22 -11.18 4.71 -9.43
C ASP A 22 -11.45 3.79 -10.64
N SER A 23 -11.40 2.49 -10.42
CA SER A 23 -11.59 1.50 -11.48
C SER A 23 -12.96 1.57 -12.17
N SER A 24 -13.97 2.21 -11.57
CA SER A 24 -15.31 2.33 -12.18
C SER A 24 -15.34 3.28 -13.37
N SER A 25 -14.37 4.18 -13.48
CA SER A 25 -14.23 5.14 -14.56
C SER A 25 -13.32 4.67 -15.70
N ARG A 26 -12.67 3.51 -15.56
CA ARG A 26 -11.69 2.97 -16.50
C ARG A 26 -12.24 2.86 -17.92
N ASP A 27 -13.41 2.26 -18.07
CA ASP A 27 -13.99 1.96 -19.38
C ASP A 27 -14.31 3.23 -20.18
N PHE A 28 -14.70 4.31 -19.49
CA PHE A 28 -14.88 5.60 -20.14
C PHE A 28 -13.61 6.09 -20.83
N PHE A 29 -12.47 6.03 -20.15
CA PHE A 29 -11.20 6.51 -20.73
C PHE A 29 -10.70 5.61 -21.84
N LEU A 30 -10.94 4.31 -21.78
CA LEU A 30 -10.56 3.35 -22.81
C LEU A 30 -11.33 3.55 -24.13
N THR A 31 -12.45 4.28 -24.11
CA THR A 31 -13.16 4.65 -25.36
C THR A 31 -12.43 5.70 -26.20
N TYR A 32 -11.38 6.33 -25.67
CA TYR A 32 -10.61 7.39 -26.33
C TYR A 32 -9.11 7.11 -26.40
N PRO A 33 -8.67 5.98 -26.96
CA PRO A 33 -7.26 5.54 -26.90
C PRO A 33 -6.29 6.51 -27.57
N GLU A 34 -6.73 7.26 -28.56
CA GLU A 34 -5.93 8.27 -29.28
C GLU A 34 -5.70 9.55 -28.48
N ARG A 35 -6.49 9.80 -27.43
CA ARG A 35 -6.50 11.06 -26.66
C ARG A 35 -5.97 10.90 -25.25
N VAL A 36 -5.92 9.71 -24.73
CA VAL A 36 -5.53 9.41 -23.36
C VAL A 36 -4.53 8.26 -23.31
N ILE A 37 -3.62 8.34 -22.36
CA ILE A 37 -2.75 7.23 -21.97
C ILE A 37 -3.31 6.75 -20.62
N VAL A 38 -3.59 5.46 -20.51
CA VAL A 38 -4.15 4.85 -19.30
C VAL A 38 -3.08 3.98 -18.67
N ALA A 39 -2.88 4.16 -17.37
CA ALA A 39 -2.08 3.27 -16.53
C ALA A 39 -2.95 2.75 -15.38
N ASP A 40 -2.97 1.45 -15.19
CA ASP A 40 -3.75 0.81 -14.13
C ASP A 40 -2.85 0.49 -12.93
N PHE A 41 -3.35 0.78 -11.72
CA PHE A 41 -2.69 0.45 -10.48
C PHE A 41 -3.52 -0.58 -9.71
N GLY A 42 -3.00 -1.78 -9.56
CA GLY A 42 -3.66 -2.84 -8.81
C GLY A 42 -3.81 -2.51 -7.31
N ALA A 43 -4.82 -3.07 -6.67
CA ALA A 43 -5.10 -2.82 -5.24
C ALA A 43 -3.93 -3.22 -4.33
N GLU A 44 -3.19 -4.27 -4.69
CA GLU A 44 -2.00 -4.70 -3.95
C GLU A 44 -0.87 -3.68 -4.06
N PHE A 45 -0.64 -3.15 -5.26
CA PHE A 45 0.33 -2.08 -5.50
C PHE A 45 -0.04 -0.82 -4.70
N ILE A 46 -1.31 -0.39 -4.72
CA ILE A 46 -1.78 0.75 -3.92
C ILE A 46 -1.55 0.50 -2.42
N SER A 47 -1.81 -0.70 -1.93
CA SER A 47 -1.57 -1.06 -0.54
C SER A 47 -0.08 -0.97 -0.16
N ARG A 48 0.82 -1.46 -1.04
CA ARG A 48 2.28 -1.33 -0.86
C ARG A 48 2.73 0.12 -0.89
N TYR A 49 2.22 0.90 -1.83
CA TYR A 49 2.52 2.34 -1.94
C TYR A 49 2.13 3.09 -0.66
N LEU A 50 0.92 2.89 -0.14
CA LEU A 50 0.44 3.51 1.10
C LEU A 50 1.30 3.12 2.30
N LYS A 51 1.72 1.87 2.39
CA LYS A 51 2.63 1.38 3.45
C LYS A 51 4.01 2.02 3.36
N ALA A 52 4.60 2.07 2.16
CA ALA A 52 5.95 2.60 1.94
C ALA A 52 6.04 4.10 2.27
N ASN A 53 5.00 4.87 1.98
CA ASN A 53 4.97 6.32 2.19
C ASN A 53 4.45 6.74 3.57
N ASN A 54 4.04 5.79 4.43
CA ASN A 54 3.57 6.04 5.80
C ASN A 54 2.61 7.23 5.92
N LEU A 55 1.61 7.27 5.04
CA LEU A 55 0.63 8.36 4.97
C LEU A 55 -0.29 8.30 6.20
N ARG A 56 -0.07 9.18 7.18
CA ARG A 56 -0.71 9.12 8.51
C ARG A 56 -2.16 9.58 8.52
N ASP A 57 -2.54 10.50 7.62
CA ASP A 57 -3.85 11.18 7.65
C ASP A 57 -4.91 10.55 6.74
N ILE A 58 -4.73 9.28 6.34
CA ILE A 58 -5.56 8.64 5.32
C ILE A 58 -6.89 8.08 5.84
N SER A 59 -7.04 7.89 7.14
CA SER A 59 -8.12 7.06 7.70
C SER A 59 -9.22 7.84 8.42
N ASP A 60 -9.16 9.16 8.44
CA ASP A 60 -10.13 9.97 9.20
C ASP A 60 -11.12 10.72 8.27
N CYS A 61 -11.40 10.18 7.10
CA CYS A 61 -12.33 10.76 6.14
C CYS A 61 -13.56 9.89 5.96
N ARG A 62 -14.74 10.48 6.17
CA ARG A 62 -16.03 9.83 5.87
C ARG A 62 -16.25 9.69 4.37
N GLU A 63 -15.78 10.66 3.60
CA GLU A 63 -15.94 10.72 2.16
C GLU A 63 -14.57 10.74 1.48
N TYR A 64 -14.46 9.93 0.43
CA TYR A 64 -13.27 9.86 -0.41
C TYR A 64 -13.52 10.68 -1.69
N PRO A 65 -12.52 11.46 -2.16
CA PRO A 65 -12.66 12.11 -3.45
C PRO A 65 -12.86 11.07 -4.56
N SER A 66 -13.68 11.43 -5.53
CA SER A 66 -13.99 10.53 -6.65
C SER A 66 -12.88 10.51 -7.69
N TYR A 67 -12.06 11.55 -7.71
CA TYR A 67 -10.92 11.71 -8.61
C TYR A 67 -9.93 12.71 -8.02
N LEU A 68 -8.71 12.68 -8.52
CA LEU A 68 -7.72 13.74 -8.30
C LEU A 68 -7.20 14.21 -9.65
N LYS A 69 -7.21 15.51 -9.87
CA LYS A 69 -6.70 16.12 -11.09
C LYS A 69 -5.49 16.99 -10.77
N ILE A 70 -4.43 16.82 -11.52
CA ILE A 70 -3.28 17.70 -11.52
C ILE A 70 -3.01 18.22 -12.92
N ASN A 71 -2.60 19.46 -13.00
CA ASN A 71 -2.14 20.08 -14.23
C ASN A 71 -0.63 20.21 -14.13
N PHE A 72 0.08 19.36 -14.89
CA PHE A 72 1.53 19.50 -15.00
C PHE A 72 1.87 20.50 -16.09
N ALA A 73 2.78 21.40 -15.79
CA ALA A 73 3.41 22.23 -16.80
C ALA A 73 4.27 21.39 -17.76
N ASP A 74 4.79 20.26 -17.29
CA ASP A 74 5.61 19.35 -18.10
C ASP A 74 5.23 17.89 -17.83
N PHE A 75 4.27 17.39 -18.60
CA PHE A 75 3.82 16.00 -18.59
C PHE A 75 4.77 15.06 -19.39
N SER A 76 5.77 15.62 -20.07
CA SER A 76 6.63 14.89 -21.01
C SER A 76 7.35 13.72 -20.37
N LEU A 77 7.81 13.87 -19.11
CA LEU A 77 8.50 12.81 -18.39
C LEU A 77 7.60 11.60 -18.14
N ILE A 78 6.42 11.83 -17.54
CA ILE A 78 5.47 10.76 -17.21
C ILE A 78 4.98 10.08 -18.49
N LYS A 79 4.66 10.85 -19.52
CA LYS A 79 4.30 10.33 -20.84
C LYS A 79 5.42 9.48 -21.42
N GLY A 80 6.66 9.92 -21.33
CA GLY A 80 7.84 9.19 -21.78
C GLY A 80 8.01 7.87 -21.03
N LEU A 81 7.89 7.87 -19.70
CA LEU A 81 7.99 6.67 -18.87
C LEU A 81 6.89 5.65 -19.19
N ILE A 82 5.63 6.08 -19.29
CA ILE A 82 4.52 5.19 -19.62
C ILE A 82 4.66 4.64 -21.04
N SER A 83 5.04 5.50 -22.02
CA SER A 83 5.26 5.07 -23.39
C SER A 83 6.39 4.06 -23.49
N TRP A 84 7.48 4.28 -22.76
CA TRP A 84 8.62 3.37 -22.72
C TRP A 84 8.22 2.04 -22.07
N ALA A 85 7.51 2.04 -20.94
CA ALA A 85 7.00 0.84 -20.29
C ALA A 85 6.14 -0.02 -21.24
N ASN A 86 5.24 0.62 -21.99
CA ASN A 86 4.37 -0.07 -22.96
C ASN A 86 5.14 -0.70 -24.14
N HIS A 87 6.33 -0.19 -24.48
CA HIS A 87 7.16 -0.73 -25.58
C HIS A 87 8.16 -1.81 -25.10
N CYS A 88 8.51 -1.83 -23.83
CA CYS A 88 9.55 -2.69 -23.29
C CYS A 88 8.98 -3.94 -22.57
N ALA A 89 7.81 -4.42 -22.91
CA ALA A 89 7.04 -5.46 -22.21
C ALA A 89 7.76 -6.79 -21.93
N GLU A 90 8.92 -7.05 -22.53
CA GLU A 90 9.69 -8.30 -22.34
C GLU A 90 10.68 -8.29 -21.15
N TYR A 91 10.94 -7.13 -20.50
CA TYR A 91 12.02 -7.00 -19.49
C TYR A 91 11.56 -6.60 -18.08
N ILE A 92 10.25 -6.66 -17.68
CA ILE A 92 9.76 -5.51 -16.94
C ILE A 92 8.97 -5.78 -15.64
N GLU A 93 9.02 -6.86 -14.96
CA GLU A 93 8.31 -6.92 -13.65
C GLU A 93 8.87 -5.91 -12.63
N ILE A 94 10.18 -5.70 -12.58
CA ILE A 94 10.82 -4.79 -11.59
C ILE A 94 10.74 -3.32 -12.03
N PHE A 95 10.90 -3.05 -13.31
CA PHE A 95 10.85 -1.69 -13.85
C PHE A 95 9.43 -1.11 -13.85
N ASP A 96 8.41 -1.91 -14.12
CA ASP A 96 7.01 -1.49 -14.09
C ASP A 96 6.61 -0.96 -12.72
N GLU A 97 7.06 -1.58 -11.65
CA GLU A 97 6.74 -1.14 -10.30
C GLU A 97 7.39 0.21 -9.96
N SER A 98 8.64 0.42 -10.34
CA SER A 98 9.35 1.69 -10.11
C SER A 98 8.74 2.84 -10.91
N ILE A 99 8.34 2.59 -12.16
CA ILE A 99 7.65 3.56 -13.00
C ILE A 99 6.28 3.89 -12.42
N ALA A 100 5.52 2.86 -12.04
CA ALA A 100 4.22 3.01 -11.41
C ALA A 100 4.31 3.84 -10.11
N PHE A 101 5.34 3.58 -9.28
CA PHE A 101 5.62 4.37 -8.08
C PHE A 101 5.89 5.84 -8.42
N THR A 102 6.71 6.09 -9.43
CA THR A 102 7.04 7.45 -9.89
C THR A 102 5.82 8.18 -10.42
N CYS A 103 5.02 7.54 -11.26
CA CYS A 103 3.78 8.11 -11.81
C CYS A 103 2.78 8.45 -10.70
N LEU A 104 2.62 7.55 -9.74
CA LEU A 104 1.69 7.76 -8.62
C LEU A 104 2.19 8.87 -7.68
N SER A 105 3.52 8.93 -7.44
CA SER A 105 4.14 9.96 -6.60
C SER A 105 3.99 11.37 -7.16
N ALA A 106 3.75 11.53 -8.44
CA ALA A 106 3.46 12.83 -9.04
C ALA A 106 2.21 13.51 -8.45
N PHE A 107 1.30 12.73 -7.89
CA PHE A 107 0.10 13.23 -7.20
C PHE A 107 0.31 13.48 -5.69
N SER A 108 1.49 13.20 -5.17
CA SER A 108 1.77 13.25 -3.72
C SER A 108 1.65 14.65 -3.10
N SER A 109 1.72 15.72 -3.90
CA SER A 109 1.49 17.09 -3.46
C SER A 109 0.01 17.41 -3.18
N GLU A 110 -0.92 16.61 -3.68
CA GLU A 110 -2.34 16.80 -3.48
C GLU A 110 -2.75 16.41 -2.06
N LYS A 111 -3.40 17.33 -1.34
CA LYS A 111 -3.80 17.12 0.06
C LYS A 111 -4.65 15.86 0.28
N GLN A 112 -5.47 15.50 -0.69
CA GLN A 112 -6.37 14.35 -0.61
C GLN A 112 -5.81 13.09 -1.26
N PHE A 113 -4.55 13.08 -1.66
CA PHE A 113 -3.95 11.96 -2.39
C PHE A 113 -3.98 10.64 -1.60
N GLY A 114 -3.51 10.65 -0.35
CA GLY A 114 -3.55 9.48 0.50
C GLY A 114 -4.98 8.99 0.77
N VAL A 115 -5.90 9.93 1.02
CA VAL A 115 -7.32 9.65 1.26
C VAL A 115 -7.96 9.02 0.02
N PHE A 116 -7.66 9.54 -1.18
CA PHE A 116 -8.12 8.97 -2.44
C PHE A 116 -7.64 7.52 -2.62
N LEU A 117 -6.34 7.28 -2.48
CA LEU A 117 -5.76 5.94 -2.62
C LEU A 117 -6.36 4.95 -1.61
N PHE A 118 -6.55 5.39 -0.36
CA PHE A 118 -7.19 4.58 0.66
C PHE A 118 -8.65 4.26 0.29
N GLY A 119 -9.37 5.19 -0.31
CA GLY A 119 -10.72 5.01 -0.84
C GLY A 119 -10.77 3.94 -1.93
N CYS A 120 -9.74 3.84 -2.78
CA CYS A 120 -9.62 2.84 -3.84
C CYS A 120 -9.43 1.41 -3.32
N LEU A 121 -9.03 1.23 -2.05
CA LEU A 121 -8.94 -0.10 -1.44
C LEU A 121 -10.35 -0.66 -1.19
N LYS A 122 -10.76 -1.66 -1.97
CA LYS A 122 -12.07 -2.31 -1.83
C LYS A 122 -12.14 -3.26 -0.64
N SER A 123 -11.04 -3.96 -0.35
CA SER A 123 -10.95 -4.92 0.75
C SER A 123 -10.91 -4.21 2.11
N THR A 124 -11.77 -4.63 3.02
CA THR A 124 -11.77 -4.17 4.42
C THR A 124 -10.48 -4.56 5.12
N GLY A 125 -9.99 -5.76 4.88
CA GLY A 125 -8.71 -6.23 5.40
C GLY A 125 -7.53 -5.38 4.93
N ALA A 126 -7.51 -4.96 3.66
CA ALA A 126 -6.48 -4.05 3.15
C ALA A 126 -6.52 -2.68 3.84
N LYS A 127 -7.72 -2.12 4.07
CA LYS A 127 -7.90 -0.88 4.84
C LYS A 127 -7.39 -1.03 6.27
N VAL A 128 -7.75 -2.12 6.95
CA VAL A 128 -7.30 -2.41 8.32
C VAL A 128 -5.77 -2.53 8.38
N LYS A 129 -5.15 -3.27 7.44
CA LYS A 129 -3.69 -3.39 7.33
C LYS A 129 -3.01 -2.03 7.17
N THR A 130 -3.54 -1.19 6.29
CA THR A 130 -3.00 0.16 6.05
C THR A 130 -3.06 1.02 7.30
N ILE A 131 -4.17 0.99 8.06
CA ILE A 131 -4.30 1.73 9.32
C ILE A 131 -3.30 1.21 10.37
N ILE A 132 -3.22 -0.11 10.57
CA ILE A 132 -2.29 -0.73 11.53
C ILE A 132 -0.84 -0.37 11.18
N HIS A 133 -0.52 -0.28 9.92
CA HIS A 133 0.84 0.02 9.44
C HIS A 133 1.29 1.45 9.76
N THR A 134 0.37 2.38 10.03
CA THR A 134 0.73 3.75 10.47
C THR A 134 1.49 3.77 11.79
N ASP A 135 1.22 2.80 12.67
CA ASP A 135 1.97 2.57 13.91
C ASP A 135 1.80 1.12 14.38
N LEU A 136 2.72 0.24 13.98
CA LEU A 136 2.70 -1.16 14.38
C LEU A 136 2.91 -1.37 15.88
N SER A 137 3.51 -0.40 16.58
CA SER A 137 3.76 -0.46 18.02
C SER A 137 2.53 -0.16 18.84
N ALA A 138 1.54 0.51 18.28
CA ALA A 138 0.32 0.90 18.99
C ALA A 138 -0.50 -0.32 19.44
N PRO A 139 -1.16 -0.23 20.60
CA PRO A 139 -2.03 -1.30 21.12
C PRO A 139 -3.40 -1.29 20.44
N TRP A 140 -3.42 -1.47 19.13
CA TRP A 140 -4.64 -1.44 18.33
C TRP A 140 -5.75 -2.33 18.87
N ARG A 141 -6.91 -1.76 19.05
CA ARG A 141 -8.15 -2.46 19.40
C ARG A 141 -9.14 -2.41 18.24
N LEU A 142 -10.03 -3.38 18.18
CA LEU A 142 -11.05 -3.42 17.15
C LEU A 142 -11.89 -2.12 17.11
N LYS A 143 -12.19 -1.56 18.30
CA LYS A 143 -12.91 -0.30 18.44
C LYS A 143 -12.19 0.87 17.74
N ASP A 144 -10.85 0.94 17.85
CA ASP A 144 -10.07 2.03 17.26
C ASP A 144 -10.16 1.99 15.72
N ILE A 145 -10.06 0.79 15.17
CA ILE A 145 -10.17 0.59 13.71
C ILE A 145 -11.59 0.80 13.22
N SER A 146 -12.59 0.26 13.92
CA SER A 146 -13.99 0.42 13.53
C SER A 146 -14.40 1.90 13.51
N SER A 147 -13.99 2.67 14.52
CA SER A 147 -14.22 4.12 14.56
C SER A 147 -13.61 4.84 13.38
N ARG A 148 -12.35 4.53 13.02
CA ARG A 148 -11.66 5.14 11.86
C ARG A 148 -12.30 4.77 10.52
N LEU A 149 -12.89 3.58 10.41
CA LEU A 149 -13.59 3.14 9.20
C LEU A 149 -15.08 3.53 9.19
N TYR A 150 -15.56 4.22 10.24
CA TYR A 150 -16.98 4.57 10.43
C TYR A 150 -17.89 3.35 10.37
N LEU A 151 -17.44 2.23 10.95
CA LEU A 151 -18.17 0.97 11.06
C LEU A 151 -18.43 0.65 12.52
N SER A 152 -19.48 -0.15 12.79
CA SER A 152 -19.61 -0.82 14.10
C SER A 152 -18.57 -1.95 14.18
N GLU A 153 -18.17 -2.31 15.42
CA GLU A 153 -17.24 -3.44 15.63
C GLU A 153 -17.81 -4.76 15.09
N SER A 154 -19.12 -4.96 15.20
CA SER A 154 -19.80 -6.15 14.68
C SER A 154 -19.73 -6.21 13.15
N LEU A 155 -19.99 -5.09 12.47
CA LEU A 155 -19.93 -5.00 11.02
C LEU A 155 -18.48 -5.19 10.52
N LEU A 156 -17.49 -4.61 11.21
CA LEU A 156 -16.08 -4.82 10.88
C LEU A 156 -15.68 -6.30 11.01
N LYS A 157 -16.07 -6.96 12.10
CA LYS A 157 -15.82 -8.41 12.27
C LYS A 157 -16.46 -9.25 11.16
N MET A 158 -17.71 -8.92 10.80
CA MET A 158 -18.43 -9.63 9.73
C MET A 158 -17.69 -9.50 8.40
N LYS A 159 -17.35 -8.27 7.99
CA LYS A 159 -16.61 -8.02 6.73
C LYS A 159 -15.26 -8.72 6.68
N LEU A 160 -14.49 -8.68 7.76
CA LEU A 160 -13.22 -9.41 7.84
C LEU A 160 -13.41 -10.92 7.74
N LYS A 161 -14.47 -11.46 8.38
CA LYS A 161 -14.80 -12.89 8.29
C LYS A 161 -15.21 -13.29 6.88
N GLU A 162 -15.96 -12.47 6.16
CA GLU A 162 -16.31 -12.67 4.75
C GLU A 162 -15.05 -12.72 3.85
N GLU A 163 -14.03 -11.95 4.18
CA GLU A 163 -12.72 -11.97 3.52
C GLU A 163 -11.80 -13.11 4.02
N GLY A 164 -12.28 -13.99 4.92
CA GLY A 164 -11.52 -15.12 5.45
C GLY A 164 -10.41 -14.76 6.44
N VAL A 165 -10.43 -13.55 7.00
CA VAL A 165 -9.41 -13.05 7.93
C VAL A 165 -10.01 -12.61 9.26
N SER A 166 -9.16 -12.50 10.29
CA SER A 166 -9.55 -11.91 11.57
C SER A 166 -8.65 -10.73 11.93
N PHE A 167 -9.19 -9.81 12.72
CA PHE A 167 -8.44 -8.64 13.19
C PHE A 167 -7.13 -9.01 13.91
N SER A 168 -7.19 -9.99 14.81
CA SER A 168 -5.99 -10.46 15.52
C SER A 168 -4.97 -11.10 14.60
N LYS A 169 -5.41 -11.82 13.57
CA LYS A 169 -4.53 -12.41 12.56
C LYS A 169 -3.84 -11.33 11.72
N ILE A 170 -4.58 -10.29 11.30
CA ILE A 170 -4.00 -9.17 10.57
C ILE A 170 -2.91 -8.48 11.38
N ILE A 171 -3.15 -8.15 12.66
CA ILE A 171 -2.14 -7.53 13.53
C ILE A 171 -0.91 -8.44 13.67
N LEU A 172 -1.13 -9.72 13.89
CA LEU A 172 -0.04 -10.69 14.02
C LEU A 172 0.81 -10.73 12.75
N ASP A 173 0.18 -10.86 11.58
CA ASP A 173 0.86 -10.97 10.31
C ASP A 173 1.67 -9.72 9.99
N GLU A 174 1.10 -8.52 10.13
CA GLU A 174 1.80 -7.26 9.86
C GLU A 174 3.00 -7.06 10.81
N ARG A 175 2.84 -7.40 12.09
CA ARG A 175 3.93 -7.34 13.07
C ARG A 175 5.05 -8.34 12.78
N MET A 176 4.70 -9.56 12.36
CA MET A 176 5.68 -10.59 12.02
C MET A 176 6.41 -10.29 10.73
N GLN A 177 5.73 -9.78 9.69
CA GLN A 177 6.38 -9.32 8.46
C GLN A 177 7.37 -8.18 8.71
N MET A 178 7.02 -7.22 9.57
CA MET A 178 7.94 -6.15 9.95
C MET A 178 9.14 -6.71 10.74
N ALA A 179 8.91 -7.64 11.66
CA ALA A 179 9.97 -8.27 12.44
C ALA A 179 10.95 -9.03 11.52
N GLU A 180 10.43 -9.79 10.57
CA GLU A 180 11.19 -10.49 9.55
C GLU A 180 12.07 -9.53 8.76
N TYR A 181 11.49 -8.44 8.23
CA TYR A 181 12.22 -7.41 7.51
C TYR A 181 13.35 -6.81 8.35
N LEU A 182 13.06 -6.37 9.58
CA LEU A 182 14.07 -5.73 10.45
C LEU A 182 15.18 -6.70 10.85
N LEU A 183 14.88 -7.98 11.07
CA LEU A 183 15.88 -9.00 11.38
C LEU A 183 16.76 -9.33 10.17
N SER A 184 16.20 -9.29 8.97
CA SER A 184 16.96 -9.53 7.73
C SER A 184 17.97 -8.40 7.43
N THR A 185 17.67 -7.16 7.84
CA THR A 185 18.59 -6.02 7.69
C THR A 185 19.75 -6.04 8.70
N ARG A 186 19.59 -6.72 9.84
CA ARG A 186 20.55 -6.78 10.97
C ARG A 186 20.95 -5.45 11.59
N CYS A 187 20.29 -4.38 11.23
CA CYS A 187 20.59 -3.05 11.74
C CYS A 187 20.14 -2.85 13.20
N TYR A 188 19.35 -3.78 13.73
CA TYR A 188 18.71 -3.61 15.04
C TYR A 188 18.88 -4.83 15.94
N PRO A 189 19.14 -4.64 17.24
CA PRO A 189 19.08 -5.72 18.22
C PRO A 189 17.64 -6.24 18.38
N ILE A 190 17.48 -7.51 18.75
CA ILE A 190 16.17 -8.17 18.89
C ILE A 190 15.23 -7.40 19.82
N SER A 191 15.75 -6.79 20.88
CA SER A 191 14.97 -5.96 21.80
C SER A 191 14.36 -4.73 21.12
N LYS A 192 15.10 -4.10 20.20
CA LYS A 192 14.61 -2.97 19.40
C LYS A 192 13.54 -3.43 18.41
N VAL A 193 13.77 -4.57 17.73
CA VAL A 193 12.79 -5.17 16.82
C VAL A 193 11.49 -5.48 17.55
N ALA A 194 11.56 -6.15 18.70
CA ALA A 194 10.39 -6.44 19.51
C ALA A 194 9.58 -5.17 19.83
N LYS A 195 10.26 -4.11 20.27
CA LYS A 195 9.61 -2.82 20.60
C LYS A 195 8.94 -2.18 19.39
N VAL A 196 9.63 -2.10 18.25
CA VAL A 196 9.07 -1.54 16.99
C VAL A 196 7.85 -2.32 16.53
N CYS A 197 7.84 -3.64 16.71
CA CYS A 197 6.72 -4.50 16.37
C CYS A 197 5.62 -4.53 17.46
N GLY A 198 5.67 -3.67 18.47
CA GLY A 198 4.62 -3.52 19.48
C GLY A 198 4.59 -4.61 20.56
N TYR A 199 5.75 -5.20 20.86
CA TYR A 199 5.89 -6.17 21.96
C TYR A 199 6.65 -5.54 23.12
N ALA A 200 5.99 -5.47 24.29
CA ALA A 200 6.61 -4.97 25.53
C ALA A 200 7.64 -5.94 26.11
N SER A 201 7.49 -7.26 25.87
CA SER A 201 8.38 -8.30 26.35
C SER A 201 9.12 -8.98 25.22
N VAL A 202 10.45 -8.98 25.28
CA VAL A 202 11.33 -9.67 24.30
C VAL A 202 11.10 -11.19 24.37
N SER A 203 10.88 -11.75 25.54
CA SER A 203 10.62 -13.18 25.71
C SER A 203 9.32 -13.58 25.04
N TYR A 204 8.24 -12.78 25.21
CA TYR A 204 6.97 -13.03 24.55
C TYR A 204 7.08 -12.85 23.01
N PHE A 205 7.79 -11.82 22.56
CA PHE A 205 8.10 -11.64 21.14
C PHE A 205 8.80 -12.87 20.56
N THR A 206 9.86 -13.36 21.24
CA THR A 206 10.62 -14.53 20.79
C THR A 206 9.73 -15.78 20.72
N TYR A 207 8.84 -15.98 21.67
CA TYR A 207 7.86 -17.07 21.65
C TYR A 207 6.93 -16.96 20.46
N VAL A 208 6.32 -15.78 20.21
CA VAL A 208 5.38 -15.54 19.10
C VAL A 208 6.09 -15.70 17.76
N PHE A 209 7.27 -15.12 17.60
CA PHE A 209 8.07 -15.21 16.39
C PHE A 209 8.42 -16.66 16.05
N ARG A 210 8.91 -17.43 17.05
CA ARG A 210 9.21 -18.85 16.86
C ARG A 210 7.97 -19.65 16.47
N ARG A 211 6.83 -19.36 17.07
CA ARG A 211 5.56 -20.03 16.72
C ARG A 211 5.11 -19.71 15.29
N TYR A 212 5.42 -18.52 14.80
CA TYR A 212 5.02 -18.06 13.47
C TYR A 212 5.97 -18.56 12.37
N PHE A 213 7.28 -18.47 12.56
CA PHE A 213 8.31 -18.81 11.57
C PHE A 213 9.00 -20.15 11.80
N GLY A 214 8.71 -20.85 12.90
CA GLY A 214 9.35 -22.14 13.24
C GLY A 214 10.76 -22.01 13.84
N VAL A 215 11.38 -20.83 13.80
CA VAL A 215 12.75 -20.57 14.29
C VAL A 215 12.78 -19.35 15.20
N SER A 216 13.78 -19.25 16.09
CA SER A 216 13.92 -18.06 16.94
C SER A 216 14.39 -16.84 16.13
N PRO A 217 14.13 -15.60 16.61
CA PRO A 217 14.62 -14.37 15.96
C PRO A 217 16.15 -14.38 15.75
N SER A 218 16.92 -14.90 16.72
CA SER A 218 18.38 -15.02 16.62
C SER A 218 18.79 -15.95 15.49
N GLN A 219 18.18 -17.15 15.44
CA GLN A 219 18.44 -18.13 14.37
C GLN A 219 18.04 -17.58 13.00
N TYR A 220 16.91 -16.88 12.93
CA TYR A 220 16.45 -16.25 11.68
C TYR A 220 17.46 -15.21 11.17
N SER A 221 17.90 -14.32 12.05
CA SER A 221 18.89 -13.30 11.72
C SER A 221 20.24 -13.91 11.28
N GLN A 222 20.66 -15.04 11.82
CA GLN A 222 21.88 -15.75 11.40
C GLN A 222 21.74 -16.39 10.02
N ARG A 223 20.64 -17.09 9.74
CA ARG A 223 20.36 -17.74 8.43
C ARG A 223 20.29 -16.75 7.27
N SER A 224 19.75 -15.58 7.50
CA SER A 224 19.70 -14.50 6.48
C SER A 224 21.09 -14.03 6.05
N SER A 225 22.18 -14.40 6.76
CA SER A 225 23.56 -14.12 6.36
C SER A 225 24.15 -15.15 5.43
N GLU A 226 23.84 -16.42 5.64
CA GLU A 226 24.41 -17.50 4.86
C GLU A 226 23.88 -17.47 3.43
N SER A 227 22.59 -17.16 3.24
CA SER A 227 22.00 -17.04 1.90
C SER A 227 22.54 -15.83 1.08
N LYS A 228 22.93 -14.72 1.73
CA LYS A 228 23.52 -13.55 1.01
C LYS A 228 24.99 -13.75 0.65
N ILE A 229 25.74 -14.55 1.40
CA ILE A 229 27.16 -14.83 1.13
C ILE A 229 27.27 -15.77 -0.09
N LEU A 230 26.34 -16.72 -0.24
CA LEU A 230 26.32 -17.64 -1.37
C LEU A 230 25.96 -16.98 -2.71
N THR A 231 25.16 -15.89 -2.69
CA THR A 231 24.83 -15.11 -3.90
C THR A 231 25.95 -14.15 -4.34
N HIS A 232 26.93 -13.85 -3.48
CA HIS A 232 28.07 -12.98 -3.84
C HIS A 232 29.35 -13.77 -4.22
N GLN A 233 29.36 -15.10 -4.07
CA GLN A 233 30.49 -15.95 -4.47
C GLN A 233 30.26 -16.70 -5.78
N GLY A 234 29.15 -16.41 -6.48
CA GLY A 234 28.77 -17.05 -7.74
C GLY A 234 28.86 -16.12 -8.95
N ILE A 235 29.95 -15.33 -9.08
CA ILE A 235 30.36 -14.67 -10.32
C ILE A 235 31.78 -15.13 -10.66
#